data_e4b7eb1520611b9a5182aca42d2287d4
#
_entry.id   e4b7eb1520611b9a5182aca42d2287d4
#
_cell.length_a   1.000
_cell.length_b   1.000
_cell.length_c   1.000
_cell.angle_alpha   90.00
_cell.angle_beta   90.00
_cell.angle_gamma   90.00
#
_symmetry.space_group_name_H-M   'P 1'
#
loop_
_entity.id
_entity.type
_entity.pdbx_description
1 polymer ?
#
loop_
_entity_poly.entity_id
_entity_poly.type
_entity_poly.pdbx_seq_one_letter_code
_entity_poly.pdbx_strand_id
1 'polypeptide(L)'
;MERNIWHHNIRKYVILIKAGLIALLIVAGLWCAEYQNRWQSRMDNAQELMQDLRKQDAEALFPKLWQDARCFPVRSSDSTQQNGGTQWENGGSRQSGGTQQENSGLRQRGGSQQNGSLSKSWGFDDGYGEGRSYGGSRRHEGIDIMAVDAGAGELEVQSVSDGTVEQMGWLELGGYRVGIRSPGGLYFYYAHLDSYAAGLQKGDTVKAGTLLGYMGDTGYGQEGTRGKFPVHLHFGVYYDKNGEEKTIDPYRLLRCLETKL
;
A
#
# COMPACT_ATOMS: atom_id res chain seq x y z
N MET A 1 -21.10 50.53 38.18
CA MET A 1 -19.91 50.23 37.33
C MET A 1 -19.79 48.73 37.02
N GLU A 2 -20.10 47.81 37.90
CA GLU A 2 -19.94 46.33 37.73
C GLU A 2 -20.88 45.71 36.67
N ARG A 3 -22.13 46.19 36.51
CA ARG A 3 -23.06 45.61 35.50
C ARG A 3 -22.58 45.75 34.04
N ASN A 4 -21.84 46.81 33.73
CA ASN A 4 -21.34 47.05 32.36
C ASN A 4 -20.16 46.14 32.01
N ILE A 5 -19.33 45.74 32.98
CA ILE A 5 -18.21 44.82 32.81
C ILE A 5 -18.75 43.41 32.55
N TRP A 6 -19.80 43.00 33.25
CA TRP A 6 -20.41 41.69 33.11
C TRP A 6 -21.03 41.48 31.71
N HIS A 7 -21.80 42.48 31.23
CA HIS A 7 -22.39 42.43 29.87
C HIS A 7 -21.32 42.47 28.76
N HIS A 8 -20.22 43.14 28.96
CA HIS A 8 -19.13 43.18 28.00
C HIS A 8 -18.42 41.83 27.87
N ASN A 9 -18.20 41.15 28.97
CA ASN A 9 -17.58 39.83 29.00
C ASN A 9 -18.49 38.77 28.35
N ILE A 10 -19.79 38.75 28.63
CA ILE A 10 -20.74 37.80 28.00
C ILE A 10 -20.75 37.99 26.48
N ARG A 11 -20.75 39.23 25.97
CA ARG A 11 -20.70 39.46 24.52
C ARG A 11 -19.44 38.91 23.89
N LYS A 12 -18.27 39.03 24.54
CA LYS A 12 -17.01 38.42 24.06
C LYS A 12 -17.10 36.89 24.00
N TYR A 13 -17.62 36.24 25.03
CA TYR A 13 -17.81 34.79 25.05
C TYR A 13 -18.78 34.30 23.97
N VAL A 14 -19.89 35.02 23.75
CA VAL A 14 -20.85 34.68 22.68
C VAL A 14 -20.21 34.84 21.30
N ILE A 15 -19.36 35.84 21.07
CA ILE A 15 -18.64 36.01 19.81
C ILE A 15 -17.63 34.88 19.61
N LEU A 16 -16.87 34.49 20.64
CA LEU A 16 -15.91 33.38 20.57
C LEU A 16 -16.59 32.05 20.30
N ILE A 17 -17.72 31.76 20.94
CA ILE A 17 -18.51 30.55 20.72
C ILE A 17 -19.05 30.50 19.27
N LYS A 18 -19.59 31.63 18.78
CA LYS A 18 -20.04 31.72 17.39
C LYS A 18 -18.92 31.52 16.38
N ALA A 19 -17.75 32.13 16.61
CA ALA A 19 -16.58 31.96 15.78
C ALA A 19 -16.10 30.50 15.77
N GLY A 20 -16.08 29.84 16.94
CA GLY A 20 -15.76 28.42 17.07
C GLY A 20 -16.71 27.50 16.33
N LEU A 21 -18.01 27.77 16.40
CA LEU A 21 -19.03 27.01 15.66
C LEU A 21 -18.90 27.20 14.14
N ILE A 22 -18.63 28.41 13.68
CA ILE A 22 -18.41 28.69 12.25
C ILE A 22 -17.15 27.95 11.77
N ALA A 23 -16.05 27.98 12.51
CA ALA A 23 -14.83 27.27 12.19
C ALA A 23 -15.07 25.74 12.09
N LEU A 24 -15.83 25.18 13.05
CA LEU A 24 -16.23 23.75 13.01
C LEU A 24 -17.06 23.40 11.78
N LEU A 25 -18.02 24.27 11.39
CA LEU A 25 -18.84 24.05 10.19
C LEU A 25 -18.00 24.12 8.89
N ILE A 26 -17.02 25.02 8.83
CA ILE A 26 -16.09 25.12 7.70
C ILE A 26 -15.25 23.87 7.60
N VAL A 27 -14.67 23.41 8.70
CA VAL A 27 -13.86 22.16 8.72
C VAL A 27 -14.70 20.95 8.32
N ALA A 28 -15.93 20.82 8.84
CA ALA A 28 -16.84 19.74 8.46
C ALA A 28 -17.22 19.81 6.97
N GLY A 29 -17.44 21.02 6.43
CA GLY A 29 -17.72 21.21 4.99
C GLY A 29 -16.55 20.81 4.09
N LEU A 30 -15.32 21.17 4.47
CA LEU A 30 -14.12 20.78 3.74
C LEU A 30 -13.92 19.26 3.79
N TRP A 31 -14.14 18.64 4.94
CA TRP A 31 -14.08 17.17 5.11
C TRP A 31 -15.11 16.45 4.23
N CYS A 32 -16.34 16.94 4.21
CA CYS A 32 -17.39 16.40 3.34
C CYS A 32 -17.03 16.51 1.85
N ALA A 33 -16.50 17.65 1.42
CA ALA A 33 -16.10 17.87 0.03
C ALA A 33 -14.96 16.93 -0.38
N GLU A 34 -13.96 16.76 0.48
CA GLU A 34 -12.84 15.84 0.24
C GLU A 34 -13.32 14.38 0.17
N TYR A 35 -14.19 13.97 1.09
CA TYR A 35 -14.80 12.64 1.06
C TYR A 35 -15.58 12.38 -0.22
N GLN A 36 -16.40 13.36 -0.68
CA GLN A 36 -17.13 13.25 -1.93
C GLN A 36 -16.20 13.13 -3.14
N ASN A 37 -15.13 13.93 -3.20
CA ASN A 37 -14.16 13.88 -4.27
C ASN A 37 -13.44 12.51 -4.33
N ARG A 38 -13.02 11.96 -3.20
CA ARG A 38 -12.42 10.63 -3.14
C ARG A 38 -13.40 9.55 -3.60
N TRP A 39 -14.66 9.64 -3.14
CA TRP A 39 -15.70 8.69 -3.52
C TRP A 39 -15.99 8.75 -5.03
N GLN A 40 -16.12 9.94 -5.60
CA GLN A 40 -16.34 10.14 -7.04
C GLN A 40 -15.16 9.56 -7.85
N SER A 41 -13.93 9.93 -7.51
CA SER A 41 -12.73 9.39 -8.16
C SER A 41 -12.68 7.86 -8.13
N ARG A 42 -13.08 7.25 -7.01
CA ARG A 42 -13.17 5.80 -6.90
C ARG A 42 -14.21 5.19 -7.82
N MET A 43 -15.38 5.84 -7.96
CA MET A 43 -16.44 5.36 -8.85
C MET A 43 -16.04 5.49 -10.32
N ASP A 44 -15.39 6.59 -10.69
CA ASP A 44 -14.87 6.79 -12.04
C ASP A 44 -13.85 5.70 -12.40
N ASN A 45 -12.87 5.45 -11.53
CA ASN A 45 -11.90 4.36 -11.72
C ASN A 45 -12.57 2.97 -11.76
N ALA A 46 -13.64 2.75 -10.99
CA ALA A 46 -14.39 1.49 -11.04
C ALA A 46 -15.13 1.28 -12.38
N GLN A 47 -15.67 2.35 -12.96
CA GLN A 47 -16.28 2.30 -14.29
C GLN A 47 -15.24 2.02 -15.37
N GLU A 48 -14.06 2.65 -15.29
CA GLU A 48 -12.97 2.41 -16.22
C GLU A 48 -12.41 0.99 -16.06
N LEU A 49 -12.24 0.49 -14.83
CA LEU A 49 -11.88 -0.92 -14.59
C LEU A 49 -12.87 -1.88 -15.26
N MET A 50 -14.18 -1.63 -15.13
CA MET A 50 -15.17 -2.48 -15.78
C MET A 50 -15.09 -2.42 -17.32
N GLN A 51 -14.78 -1.27 -17.89
CA GLN A 51 -14.58 -1.12 -19.35
C GLN A 51 -13.34 -1.88 -19.81
N ASP A 52 -12.24 -1.81 -19.05
CA ASP A 52 -11.00 -2.51 -19.39
C ASP A 52 -11.15 -4.03 -19.25
N LEU A 53 -11.87 -4.52 -18.24
CA LEU A 53 -12.23 -5.94 -18.12
C LEU A 53 -13.10 -6.42 -19.29
N ARG A 54 -14.01 -5.59 -19.80
CA ARG A 54 -14.80 -5.90 -21.00
C ARG A 54 -13.93 -6.10 -22.24
N LYS A 55 -12.96 -5.20 -22.44
CA LYS A 55 -12.02 -5.31 -23.58
C LYS A 55 -11.21 -6.61 -23.53
N GLN A 56 -10.97 -7.14 -22.33
CA GLN A 56 -10.24 -8.37 -22.07
C GLN A 56 -11.13 -9.62 -21.98
N ASP A 57 -12.43 -9.48 -22.23
CA ASP A 57 -13.44 -10.57 -22.03
C ASP A 57 -13.36 -11.18 -20.61
N ALA A 58 -13.26 -10.30 -19.62
CA ALA A 58 -13.06 -10.61 -18.20
C ALA A 58 -14.02 -9.85 -17.27
N GLU A 59 -15.10 -9.27 -17.77
CA GLU A 59 -16.03 -8.44 -16.98
C GLU A 59 -16.67 -9.19 -15.81
N ALA A 60 -16.83 -10.51 -15.92
CA ALA A 60 -17.34 -11.38 -14.85
C ALA A 60 -16.42 -11.39 -13.59
N LEU A 61 -15.18 -10.89 -13.71
CA LEU A 61 -14.26 -10.79 -12.58
C LEU A 61 -14.52 -9.54 -11.72
N PHE A 62 -15.23 -8.53 -12.24
CA PHE A 62 -15.41 -7.26 -11.52
C PHE A 62 -15.98 -7.45 -10.11
N PRO A 63 -17.06 -8.24 -9.87
CA PRO A 63 -17.56 -8.44 -8.52
C PRO A 63 -16.52 -9.08 -7.57
N LYS A 64 -15.73 -10.04 -8.06
CA LYS A 64 -14.67 -10.69 -7.30
C LYS A 64 -13.56 -9.71 -6.94
N LEU A 65 -13.06 -8.95 -7.90
CA LEU A 65 -12.05 -7.91 -7.67
C LEU A 65 -12.53 -6.88 -6.65
N TRP A 66 -13.77 -6.42 -6.78
CA TRP A 66 -14.36 -5.42 -5.90
C TRP A 66 -14.55 -5.92 -4.47
N GLN A 67 -14.90 -7.18 -4.32
CA GLN A 67 -15.09 -7.84 -3.02
C GLN A 67 -13.77 -8.18 -2.35
N ASP A 68 -12.82 -8.75 -3.09
CA ASP A 68 -11.60 -9.33 -2.53
C ASP A 68 -10.52 -8.27 -2.31
N ALA A 69 -10.34 -7.30 -3.22
CA ALA A 69 -9.31 -6.28 -3.10
C ALA A 69 -9.78 -5.13 -2.19
N ARG A 70 -9.16 -5.02 -0.99
CA ARG A 70 -9.64 -4.12 0.07
C ARG A 70 -8.70 -2.97 0.40
N CYS A 71 -7.40 -3.11 0.18
CA CYS A 71 -6.41 -2.09 0.49
C CYS A 71 -5.33 -2.02 -0.59
N PHE A 72 -4.59 -0.93 -0.62
CA PHE A 72 -3.45 -0.75 -1.53
C PHE A 72 -2.28 -1.64 -1.09
N PRO A 73 -1.47 -2.22 -2.02
CA PRO A 73 -0.43 -3.19 -1.67
C PRO A 73 0.79 -2.61 -0.96
N VAL A 74 0.98 -1.28 -0.97
CA VAL A 74 2.09 -0.61 -0.26
C VAL A 74 1.51 0.27 0.84
N ARG A 75 2.07 0.16 2.05
CA ARG A 75 1.69 1.04 3.16
C ARG A 75 2.32 2.42 3.00
N SER A 76 1.55 3.45 3.35
CA SER A 76 2.08 4.79 3.57
C SER A 76 2.89 4.81 4.86
N SER A 77 4.03 5.49 4.87
CA SER A 77 4.90 5.64 6.03
C SER A 77 4.23 6.32 7.24
N ASP A 78 3.04 6.89 7.06
CA ASP A 78 2.29 7.60 8.10
C ASP A 78 1.21 6.77 8.81
N SER A 79 1.04 5.50 8.44
CA SER A 79 0.06 4.65 9.12
C SER A 79 0.58 4.09 10.45
N THR A 80 0.86 4.95 11.42
CA THR A 80 0.82 4.59 12.85
C THR A 80 -0.63 4.32 13.28
N GLN A 81 -1.34 3.45 12.57
CA GLN A 81 -2.57 2.86 13.08
C GLN A 81 -2.19 1.61 13.86
N GLN A 82 -2.31 1.73 15.17
CA GLN A 82 -2.41 0.64 16.12
C GLN A 82 -3.46 -0.38 15.65
N ASN A 83 -3.04 -1.33 14.86
CA ASN A 83 -3.80 -2.56 14.74
C ASN A 83 -3.26 -3.51 15.81
N GLY A 84 -4.11 -3.82 16.80
CA GLY A 84 -3.84 -4.80 17.83
C GLY A 84 -3.42 -6.13 17.21
N GLY A 85 -2.12 -6.29 17.00
CA GLY A 85 -1.51 -7.54 16.65
C GLY A 85 -1.50 -8.40 17.91
N THR A 86 -2.17 -9.53 17.86
CA THR A 86 -2.03 -10.62 18.83
C THR A 86 -0.54 -10.91 19.02
N GLN A 87 -0.03 -10.57 20.20
CA GLN A 87 1.27 -11.02 20.69
C GLN A 87 1.29 -12.55 20.69
N TRP A 88 2.16 -13.14 19.86
CA TRP A 88 2.61 -14.50 20.06
C TRP A 88 3.72 -14.44 21.09
N GLU A 89 3.40 -14.76 22.35
CA GLU A 89 4.40 -15.03 23.38
C GLU A 89 5.11 -16.34 23.05
N ASN A 90 6.35 -16.24 22.57
CA ASN A 90 7.27 -17.36 22.59
C ASN A 90 8.33 -17.09 23.66
N GLY A 91 8.15 -17.77 24.81
CA GLY A 91 9.16 -17.91 25.83
C GLY A 91 10.35 -18.71 25.31
N GLY A 92 11.53 -18.13 25.40
CA GLY A 92 12.78 -18.80 25.05
C GLY A 92 13.99 -17.94 25.40
N SER A 93 14.38 -17.97 26.68
CA SER A 93 15.60 -17.37 27.20
C SER A 93 16.85 -17.97 26.56
N ARG A 94 17.79 -17.15 26.10
CA ARG A 94 19.25 -17.42 26.21
C ARG A 94 20.06 -16.14 26.20
N GLN A 95 20.84 -15.98 27.29
CA GLN A 95 21.90 -14.99 27.53
C GLN A 95 23.14 -15.27 26.67
N SER A 96 23.81 -14.22 26.27
CA SER A 96 25.26 -13.88 26.43
C SER A 96 25.58 -12.85 25.33
N GLY A 97 26.03 -11.65 25.63
CA GLY A 97 27.27 -11.28 26.27
C GLY A 97 28.16 -10.64 25.21
N GLY A 98 28.48 -9.33 25.32
CA GLY A 98 29.70 -8.81 24.69
C GLY A 98 29.58 -7.50 23.90
N THR A 99 29.90 -6.43 24.59
CA THR A 99 30.74 -5.26 24.28
C THR A 99 30.24 -4.13 23.40
N GLN A 100 30.20 -2.99 24.05
CA GLN A 100 30.02 -1.61 23.56
C GLN A 100 31.12 -1.19 22.58
N GLN A 101 30.74 -0.40 21.60
CA GLN A 101 31.58 0.71 21.16
C GLN A 101 30.69 1.89 20.72
N GLU A 102 30.72 2.94 21.52
CA GLU A 102 30.17 4.25 21.21
C GLU A 102 30.95 4.88 20.06
N ASN A 103 30.23 5.52 19.12
CA ASN A 103 30.80 6.66 18.41
C ASN A 103 29.72 7.70 18.13
N SER A 104 29.82 8.75 18.89
CA SER A 104 29.12 10.01 18.80
C SER A 104 29.42 10.73 17.48
N GLY A 105 28.38 11.09 16.74
CA GLY A 105 28.46 11.98 15.59
C GLY A 105 27.17 12.76 15.42
N LEU A 106 26.98 13.79 16.25
CA LEU A 106 25.94 14.81 16.05
C LEU A 106 26.15 15.52 14.71
N ARG A 107 25.23 15.35 13.77
CA ARG A 107 25.00 16.31 12.70
C ARG A 107 23.60 16.90 12.88
N GLN A 108 23.56 18.12 13.40
CA GLN A 108 22.43 19.01 13.29
C GLN A 108 22.14 19.28 11.81
N ARG A 109 20.98 18.86 11.31
CA ARG A 109 20.39 19.42 10.10
C ARG A 109 19.29 20.38 10.50
N GLY A 110 19.48 21.64 10.10
CA GLY A 110 18.57 22.73 10.30
C GLY A 110 17.20 22.43 9.70
N GLY A 111 16.16 22.59 10.50
CA GLY A 111 14.79 22.46 10.10
C GLY A 111 14.38 23.62 9.21
N SER A 112 14.01 23.33 7.98
CA SER A 112 13.08 24.13 7.20
C SER A 112 11.72 23.52 7.33
N GLN A 113 10.80 24.20 8.03
CA GLN A 113 9.39 23.89 8.03
C GLN A 113 8.84 24.06 6.61
N GLN A 114 8.62 22.97 5.90
CA GLN A 114 7.79 22.95 4.71
C GLN A 114 6.40 22.47 5.13
N ASN A 115 5.39 23.28 4.80
CA ASN A 115 3.97 22.94 4.91
C ASN A 115 3.71 21.59 4.27
N GLY A 116 3.29 20.61 5.09
CA GLY A 116 3.17 19.22 4.70
C GLY A 116 1.99 18.94 3.79
N SER A 117 2.27 18.86 2.51
CA SER A 117 1.66 17.84 1.67
C SER A 117 2.51 16.59 1.88
N LEU A 118 1.95 15.55 2.50
CA LEU A 118 2.62 14.25 2.66
C LEU A 118 2.97 13.72 1.26
N SER A 119 4.25 13.82 0.88
CA SER A 119 4.70 13.25 -0.38
C SER A 119 4.66 11.74 -0.25
N LYS A 120 3.92 11.07 -1.15
CA LYS A 120 3.93 9.61 -1.23
C LYS A 120 5.35 9.14 -1.50
N SER A 121 5.81 8.12 -0.74
CA SER A 121 7.10 7.48 -0.96
C SER A 121 7.06 6.46 -2.10
N TRP A 122 6.00 6.44 -2.90
CA TRP A 122 5.81 5.56 -4.05
C TRP A 122 4.91 6.20 -5.12
N GLY A 123 5.03 5.71 -6.37
CA GLY A 123 4.19 6.11 -7.50
C GLY A 123 4.08 5.00 -8.53
N PHE A 124 3.08 5.04 -9.40
CA PHE A 124 2.91 4.06 -10.49
C PHE A 124 2.19 4.67 -11.68
N ASP A 125 2.54 4.17 -12.86
CA ASP A 125 1.90 4.47 -14.15
C ASP A 125 1.36 3.18 -14.77
N ASP A 126 0.56 3.31 -15.83
CA ASP A 126 0.05 2.17 -16.58
C ASP A 126 1.15 1.61 -17.50
N GLY A 127 1.78 0.56 -17.03
CA GLY A 127 2.81 -0.18 -17.77
C GLY A 127 2.38 -1.60 -18.16
N TYR A 128 1.08 -1.95 -17.99
CA TYR A 128 0.58 -3.27 -18.35
C TYR A 128 0.69 -3.53 -19.86
N GLY A 129 1.15 -4.71 -20.22
CA GLY A 129 1.30 -5.12 -21.61
C GLY A 129 2.51 -4.53 -22.35
N GLU A 130 3.31 -3.66 -21.72
CA GLU A 130 4.57 -3.16 -22.29
C GLU A 130 5.56 -4.30 -22.55
N GLY A 131 6.40 -4.11 -23.58
CA GLY A 131 7.45 -5.06 -23.94
C GLY A 131 8.55 -5.12 -22.89
N ARG A 132 8.93 -6.32 -22.48
CA ARG A 132 10.08 -6.60 -21.62
C ARG A 132 11.09 -7.44 -22.37
N SER A 133 12.37 -7.08 -22.34
CA SER A 133 13.44 -7.75 -23.09
C SER A 133 14.31 -8.69 -22.25
N TYR A 134 14.39 -8.49 -20.94
CA TYR A 134 15.16 -9.37 -20.07
C TYR A 134 14.49 -10.75 -19.92
N GLY A 135 15.27 -11.82 -20.12
CA GLY A 135 14.74 -13.20 -20.09
C GLY A 135 13.95 -13.60 -21.34
N GLY A 136 14.06 -12.84 -22.43
CA GLY A 136 13.33 -13.06 -23.68
C GLY A 136 12.25 -12.01 -23.95
N SER A 137 11.64 -12.07 -25.13
CA SER A 137 10.53 -11.18 -25.49
C SER A 137 9.26 -11.61 -24.74
N ARG A 138 8.76 -10.77 -23.83
CA ARG A 138 7.53 -11.01 -23.06
C ARG A 138 6.76 -9.70 -22.85
N ARG A 139 5.50 -9.81 -22.49
CA ARG A 139 4.70 -8.67 -22.06
C ARG A 139 4.76 -8.52 -20.55
N HIS A 140 4.62 -7.30 -20.09
CA HIS A 140 4.49 -6.97 -18.67
C HIS A 140 3.09 -7.38 -18.17
N GLU A 141 3.02 -8.30 -17.21
CA GLU A 141 1.78 -8.91 -16.72
C GLU A 141 1.36 -8.35 -15.36
N GLY A 142 1.60 -7.06 -15.14
CA GLY A 142 1.29 -6.36 -13.90
C GLY A 142 1.57 -4.88 -14.00
N ILE A 143 1.61 -4.22 -12.84
CA ILE A 143 2.00 -2.82 -12.67
C ILE A 143 3.20 -2.76 -11.74
N ASP A 144 4.20 -1.95 -12.10
CA ASP A 144 5.36 -1.65 -11.27
C ASP A 144 5.05 -0.42 -10.40
N ILE A 145 4.98 -0.62 -9.08
CA ILE A 145 4.84 0.45 -8.10
C ILE A 145 6.24 0.85 -7.66
N MET A 146 6.73 1.97 -8.16
CA MET A 146 8.09 2.46 -7.95
C MET A 146 8.25 3.10 -6.58
N ALA A 147 9.37 2.84 -5.89
CA ALA A 147 9.76 3.61 -4.72
C ALA A 147 10.17 5.03 -5.13
N VAL A 148 9.76 6.03 -4.35
CA VAL A 148 10.15 7.44 -4.50
C VAL A 148 10.83 7.85 -3.19
N ASP A 149 12.09 8.25 -3.28
CA ASP A 149 12.92 8.64 -2.10
C ASP A 149 13.01 7.56 -0.99
N ALA A 150 12.86 6.29 -1.36
CA ALA A 150 12.96 5.14 -0.46
C ALA A 150 13.84 4.03 -1.06
N GLY A 151 14.64 3.39 -0.21
CA GLY A 151 15.52 2.29 -0.56
C GLY A 151 14.86 0.91 -0.46
N ALA A 152 15.59 -0.11 -0.88
CA ALA A 152 15.18 -1.50 -0.68
C ALA A 152 15.02 -1.82 0.81
N GLY A 153 13.91 -2.46 1.18
CA GLY A 153 13.59 -2.82 2.56
C GLY A 153 12.89 -1.73 3.37
N GLU A 154 12.65 -0.53 2.81
CA GLU A 154 12.07 0.58 3.57
C GLU A 154 10.53 0.67 3.46
N LEU A 155 9.95 0.24 2.33
CA LEU A 155 8.50 0.30 2.14
C LEU A 155 7.86 -1.06 2.42
N GLU A 156 6.83 -1.06 3.27
CA GLU A 156 6.08 -2.26 3.62
C GLU A 156 5.13 -2.68 2.49
N VAL A 157 5.15 -3.97 2.16
CA VAL A 157 4.24 -4.62 1.21
C VAL A 157 3.22 -5.45 1.97
N GLN A 158 1.94 -5.22 1.71
CA GLN A 158 0.83 -5.88 2.39
C GLN A 158 -0.11 -6.59 1.42
N SER A 159 -0.82 -7.61 1.93
CA SER A 159 -1.85 -8.29 1.15
C SER A 159 -3.01 -7.35 0.81
N VAL A 160 -3.39 -7.27 -0.45
CA VAL A 160 -4.60 -6.50 -0.87
C VAL A 160 -5.89 -7.20 -0.47
N SER A 161 -5.85 -8.51 -0.21
CA SER A 161 -7.03 -9.35 0.03
C SER A 161 -6.84 -10.25 1.25
N ASP A 162 -7.96 -10.76 1.77
CA ASP A 162 -7.96 -12.00 2.54
C ASP A 162 -7.54 -13.15 1.60
N GLY A 163 -6.95 -14.21 2.14
CA GLY A 163 -6.60 -15.37 1.32
C GLY A 163 -5.58 -16.31 1.96
N THR A 164 -4.99 -17.15 1.13
CA THR A 164 -3.95 -18.10 1.51
C THR A 164 -2.66 -17.79 0.75
N VAL A 165 -1.53 -17.84 1.43
CA VAL A 165 -0.20 -17.79 0.80
C VAL A 165 -0.01 -19.04 -0.04
N GLU A 166 -0.36 -18.96 -1.32
CA GLU A 166 -0.32 -20.11 -2.23
C GLU A 166 1.09 -20.37 -2.74
N GLN A 167 1.84 -19.29 -2.96
CA GLN A 167 3.22 -19.39 -3.43
C GLN A 167 4.11 -18.39 -2.68
N MET A 168 5.35 -18.82 -2.44
CA MET A 168 6.40 -18.02 -1.81
C MET A 168 7.75 -18.58 -2.25
N GLY A 169 8.79 -17.76 -2.32
CA GLY A 169 10.14 -18.17 -2.69
C GLY A 169 10.68 -17.40 -3.88
N TRP A 170 11.82 -17.84 -4.38
CA TRP A 170 12.56 -17.20 -5.47
C TRP A 170 12.02 -17.62 -6.84
N LEU A 171 11.95 -16.65 -7.75
CA LEU A 171 11.88 -16.86 -9.20
C LEU A 171 12.97 -16.05 -9.88
N GLU A 172 13.58 -16.59 -10.93
CA GLU A 172 14.68 -15.94 -11.66
C GLU A 172 14.32 -14.51 -12.10
N LEU A 173 13.15 -14.31 -12.67
CA LEU A 173 12.69 -12.98 -13.07
C LEU A 173 12.09 -12.17 -11.92
N GLY A 174 11.26 -12.77 -11.09
CA GLY A 174 10.48 -12.07 -10.04
C GLY A 174 11.23 -11.88 -8.72
N GLY A 175 12.41 -12.48 -8.54
CA GLY A 175 13.11 -12.41 -7.26
C GLY A 175 12.34 -13.09 -6.13
N TYR A 176 12.46 -12.57 -4.92
CA TYR A 176 11.61 -12.99 -3.81
C TYR A 176 10.17 -12.53 -4.08
N ARG A 177 9.26 -13.50 -4.04
CA ARG A 177 7.85 -13.25 -4.38
C ARG A 177 6.91 -13.92 -3.41
N VAL A 178 5.70 -13.35 -3.29
CA VAL A 178 4.55 -13.92 -2.59
C VAL A 178 3.37 -13.93 -3.53
N GLY A 179 2.56 -14.98 -3.47
CA GLY A 179 1.29 -15.08 -4.19
C GLY A 179 0.16 -15.45 -3.25
N ILE A 180 -0.90 -14.66 -3.25
CA ILE A 180 -2.07 -14.84 -2.39
C ILE A 180 -3.26 -15.27 -3.24
N ARG A 181 -3.84 -16.45 -2.93
CA ARG A 181 -5.11 -16.90 -3.51
C ARG A 181 -6.26 -16.37 -2.66
N SER A 182 -7.07 -15.49 -3.25
CA SER A 182 -8.24 -14.92 -2.57
C SER A 182 -9.42 -15.91 -2.49
N PRO A 183 -10.42 -15.65 -1.62
CA PRO A 183 -11.64 -16.47 -1.55
C PRO A 183 -12.42 -16.51 -2.87
N GLY A 184 -12.38 -15.43 -3.66
CA GLY A 184 -12.99 -15.37 -5.00
C GLY A 184 -12.23 -16.13 -6.09
N GLY A 185 -11.04 -16.70 -5.76
CA GLY A 185 -10.20 -17.47 -6.68
C GLY A 185 -9.22 -16.63 -7.49
N LEU A 186 -9.13 -15.30 -7.22
CA LEU A 186 -8.10 -14.46 -7.82
C LEU A 186 -6.74 -14.75 -7.19
N TYR A 187 -5.67 -14.62 -7.99
CA TYR A 187 -4.32 -14.75 -7.50
C TYR A 187 -3.62 -13.40 -7.58
N PHE A 188 -3.27 -12.85 -6.42
CA PHE A 188 -2.55 -11.59 -6.29
C PHE A 188 -1.07 -11.88 -6.12
N TYR A 189 -0.26 -11.34 -7.03
CA TYR A 189 1.17 -11.59 -7.13
C TYR A 189 1.97 -10.35 -6.72
N TYR A 190 2.96 -10.57 -5.85
CA TYR A 190 3.85 -9.55 -5.30
C TYR A 190 5.28 -10.00 -5.53
N ALA A 191 6.07 -9.28 -6.34
CA ALA A 191 7.42 -9.67 -6.70
C ALA A 191 8.44 -8.56 -6.43
N HIS A 192 9.71 -8.91 -6.60
CA HIS A 192 10.89 -8.08 -6.33
C HIS A 192 11.03 -7.66 -4.86
N LEU A 193 10.50 -8.45 -3.92
CA LEU A 193 10.62 -8.15 -2.50
C LEU A 193 12.06 -8.16 -2.05
N ASP A 194 12.44 -7.26 -1.12
CA ASP A 194 13.70 -7.28 -0.44
C ASP A 194 13.80 -8.47 0.52
N SER A 195 12.77 -8.62 1.33
CA SER A 195 12.66 -9.66 2.34
C SER A 195 11.20 -9.94 2.66
N TYR A 196 10.94 -11.10 3.27
CA TYR A 196 9.61 -11.49 3.74
C TYR A 196 9.33 -10.95 5.14
N ALA A 197 8.06 -10.80 5.47
CA ALA A 197 7.62 -10.59 6.85
C ALA A 197 8.05 -11.76 7.73
N ALA A 198 8.48 -11.45 8.96
CA ALA A 198 8.91 -12.47 9.91
C ALA A 198 7.79 -13.48 10.19
N GLY A 199 8.10 -14.76 10.04
CA GLY A 199 7.17 -15.87 10.30
C GLY A 199 6.18 -16.18 9.19
N LEU A 200 6.13 -15.41 8.10
CA LEU A 200 5.25 -15.70 6.96
C LEU A 200 5.69 -16.97 6.24
N GLN A 201 4.75 -17.88 5.98
CA GLN A 201 5.02 -19.16 5.35
C GLN A 201 3.97 -19.48 4.27
N LYS A 202 4.37 -20.31 3.31
CA LYS A 202 3.43 -20.90 2.35
C LYS A 202 2.37 -21.73 3.09
N GLY A 203 1.11 -21.53 2.76
CA GLY A 203 -0.04 -22.15 3.40
C GLY A 203 -0.72 -21.29 4.47
N ASP A 204 -0.08 -20.20 4.91
CA ASP A 204 -0.66 -19.30 5.90
C ASP A 204 -1.93 -18.63 5.37
N THR A 205 -2.90 -18.44 6.26
CA THR A 205 -4.07 -17.60 5.99
C THR A 205 -3.75 -16.16 6.39
N VAL A 206 -3.97 -15.24 5.46
CA VAL A 206 -3.74 -13.80 5.66
C VAL A 206 -5.05 -13.03 5.51
N LYS A 207 -5.06 -11.83 6.08
CA LYS A 207 -6.12 -10.82 5.90
C LYS A 207 -5.61 -9.69 5.02
N ALA A 208 -6.53 -8.98 4.36
CA ALA A 208 -6.18 -7.70 3.73
C ALA A 208 -5.48 -6.80 4.76
N GLY A 209 -4.34 -6.22 4.37
CA GLY A 209 -3.47 -5.44 5.25
C GLY A 209 -2.43 -6.24 6.04
N THR A 210 -2.40 -7.58 5.94
CA THR A 210 -1.32 -8.38 6.54
C THR A 210 0.01 -8.06 5.85
N LEU A 211 1.05 -7.76 6.62
CA LEU A 211 2.41 -7.54 6.12
C LEU A 211 2.92 -8.83 5.44
N LEU A 212 3.33 -8.71 4.19
CA LEU A 212 3.91 -9.81 3.40
C LEU A 212 5.44 -9.75 3.35
N GLY A 213 5.98 -8.54 3.37
CA GLY A 213 7.41 -8.27 3.25
C GLY A 213 7.69 -6.82 2.97
N TYR A 214 8.86 -6.57 2.39
CA TYR A 214 9.34 -5.23 2.10
C TYR A 214 9.70 -5.09 0.63
N MET A 215 9.42 -3.93 0.05
CA MET A 215 9.71 -3.62 -1.35
C MET A 215 11.22 -3.65 -1.60
N GLY A 216 11.65 -4.19 -2.75
CA GLY A 216 13.06 -4.34 -3.07
C GLY A 216 13.37 -4.23 -4.55
N ASP A 217 14.48 -4.84 -4.93
CA ASP A 217 15.04 -4.87 -6.28
C ASP A 217 15.62 -6.25 -6.63
N THR A 218 15.06 -7.30 -6.02
CA THR A 218 15.50 -8.68 -6.21
C THR A 218 14.98 -9.29 -7.51
N GLY A 219 15.77 -10.15 -8.13
CA GLY A 219 15.40 -10.85 -9.37
C GLY A 219 16.42 -10.66 -10.50
N TYR A 220 16.04 -11.11 -11.69
CA TYR A 220 16.84 -11.07 -12.90
C TYR A 220 18.18 -11.78 -12.74
N GLY A 221 18.11 -13.02 -12.19
CA GLY A 221 19.27 -13.89 -12.03
C GLY A 221 19.07 -14.99 -10.98
N GLN A 222 20.18 -15.57 -10.53
CA GLN A 222 20.18 -16.56 -9.46
C GLN A 222 19.67 -15.99 -8.14
N GLU A 223 19.25 -16.86 -7.24
CA GLU A 223 18.73 -16.45 -5.93
C GLU A 223 19.68 -15.47 -5.22
N GLY A 224 19.12 -14.37 -4.74
CA GLY A 224 19.85 -13.30 -4.08
C GLY A 224 20.32 -12.18 -5.02
N THR A 225 20.12 -12.28 -6.35
CA THR A 225 20.46 -11.20 -7.28
C THR A 225 19.66 -9.94 -6.98
N ARG A 226 20.35 -8.77 -6.91
CA ARG A 226 19.82 -7.44 -6.59
C ARG A 226 20.41 -6.35 -7.50
N GLY A 227 19.81 -5.16 -7.49
CA GLY A 227 20.36 -3.96 -8.13
C GLY A 227 20.36 -3.98 -9.65
N LYS A 228 19.55 -4.81 -10.29
CA LYS A 228 19.43 -4.84 -11.76
C LYS A 228 18.45 -3.80 -12.30
N PHE A 229 17.62 -3.25 -11.43
CA PHE A 229 16.58 -2.26 -11.74
C PHE A 229 16.27 -1.42 -10.47
N PRO A 230 15.61 -0.26 -10.61
CA PRO A 230 15.18 0.54 -9.47
C PRO A 230 14.25 -0.22 -8.53
N VAL A 231 14.26 0.15 -7.24
CA VAL A 231 13.39 -0.43 -6.20
C VAL A 231 11.92 -0.24 -6.58
N HIS A 232 11.17 -1.34 -6.67
CA HIS A 232 9.74 -1.33 -6.97
C HIS A 232 9.05 -2.62 -6.50
N LEU A 233 7.74 -2.56 -6.37
CA LEU A 233 6.88 -3.73 -6.26
C LEU A 233 6.24 -4.01 -7.62
N HIS A 234 6.53 -5.17 -8.22
CA HIS A 234 5.73 -5.68 -9.31
C HIS A 234 4.47 -6.33 -8.75
N PHE A 235 3.30 -5.78 -9.10
CA PHE A 235 2.00 -6.25 -8.66
C PHE A 235 1.18 -6.78 -9.83
N GLY A 236 0.82 -8.08 -9.80
CA GLY A 236 0.02 -8.76 -10.81
C GLY A 236 -1.28 -9.32 -10.26
N VAL A 237 -2.28 -9.46 -11.14
CA VAL A 237 -3.56 -10.11 -10.82
C VAL A 237 -3.85 -11.18 -11.87
N TYR A 238 -4.02 -12.42 -11.41
CA TYR A 238 -4.22 -13.58 -12.24
C TYR A 238 -5.54 -14.26 -11.91
N TYR A 239 -6.12 -14.92 -12.90
CA TYR A 239 -7.33 -15.71 -12.75
C TYR A 239 -7.32 -16.92 -13.66
N ASP A 240 -8.07 -17.95 -13.30
CA ASP A 240 -8.28 -19.11 -14.15
C ASP A 240 -9.41 -18.86 -15.15
N LYS A 241 -9.15 -19.09 -16.42
CA LYS A 241 -10.14 -19.10 -17.50
C LYS A 241 -10.13 -20.46 -18.19
N ASN A 242 -11.01 -21.36 -17.76
CA ASN A 242 -11.14 -22.71 -18.31
C ASN A 242 -9.86 -23.58 -18.18
N GLY A 243 -9.17 -23.49 -17.05
CA GLY A 243 -7.92 -24.21 -16.78
C GLY A 243 -6.66 -23.54 -17.34
N GLU A 244 -6.79 -22.33 -17.88
CA GLU A 244 -5.67 -21.53 -18.36
C GLU A 244 -5.52 -20.27 -17.48
N GLU A 245 -4.33 -20.06 -16.93
CA GLU A 245 -4.03 -18.85 -16.14
C GLU A 245 -3.92 -17.64 -17.09
N LYS A 246 -4.66 -16.59 -16.76
CA LYS A 246 -4.69 -15.31 -17.49
C LYS A 246 -4.39 -14.18 -16.53
N THR A 247 -3.88 -13.07 -17.05
CA THR A 247 -3.69 -11.82 -16.30
C THR A 247 -4.74 -10.80 -16.70
N ILE A 248 -4.99 -9.87 -15.81
CA ILE A 248 -5.71 -8.63 -16.12
C ILE A 248 -4.81 -7.44 -15.81
N ASP A 249 -5.07 -6.31 -16.47
CA ASP A 249 -4.46 -5.04 -16.12
C ASP A 249 -4.94 -4.57 -14.73
N PRO A 250 -4.05 -4.48 -13.73
CA PRO A 250 -4.43 -4.05 -12.39
C PRO A 250 -4.40 -2.53 -12.19
N TYR A 251 -4.07 -1.73 -13.21
CA TYR A 251 -3.88 -0.28 -13.07
C TYR A 251 -5.11 0.41 -12.45
N ARG A 252 -6.30 0.20 -13.03
CA ARG A 252 -7.53 0.81 -12.52
C ARG A 252 -7.96 0.26 -11.16
N LEU A 253 -7.67 -1.00 -10.87
CA LEU A 253 -7.85 -1.57 -9.53
C LEU A 253 -6.97 -0.84 -8.51
N LEU A 254 -5.69 -0.65 -8.81
CA LEU A 254 -4.77 0.10 -7.94
C LEU A 254 -5.23 1.53 -7.72
N ARG A 255 -5.73 2.23 -8.77
CA ARG A 255 -6.31 3.56 -8.63
C ARG A 255 -7.55 3.59 -7.71
N CYS A 256 -8.41 2.56 -7.78
CA CYS A 256 -9.53 2.40 -6.84
C CYS A 256 -9.07 2.17 -5.39
N LEU A 257 -8.00 1.38 -5.20
CA LEU A 257 -7.47 1.06 -3.87
C LEU A 257 -6.71 2.25 -3.26
N GLU A 258 -6.02 3.02 -4.08
CA GLU A 258 -5.30 4.24 -3.67
C GLU A 258 -6.25 5.27 -3.01
N THR A 259 -7.48 5.39 -3.48
CA THR A 259 -8.48 6.30 -2.90
C THR A 259 -8.98 5.87 -1.50
N LYS A 260 -8.57 4.69 -1.01
CA LYS A 260 -8.87 4.20 0.34
C LYS A 260 -7.79 4.54 1.37
N LEU A 261 -6.65 5.11 0.93
CA LEU A 261 -5.55 5.57 1.79
C LEU A 261 -5.83 6.96 2.44
#